data_d2f3f70e2689e428cfc681328f86f6f8
#
_entry.id   d2f3f70e2689e428cfc681328f86f6f8
#
_cell.length_a   1.000
_cell.length_b   1.000
_cell.length_c   1.000
_cell.angle_alpha   90.00
_cell.angle_beta   90.00
_cell.angle_gamma   90.00
#
_symmetry.space_group_name_H-M   'P 1'
#
loop_
_entity.id
_entity.type
_entity.pdbx_description
1 polymer ?
#
loop_
_entity_poly.entity_id
_entity_poly.type
_entity_poly.pdbx_seq_one_letter_code
_entity_poly.pdbx_strand_id
1 'polypeptide(L)'
;MGKAARAIIVENDKLLVMHRNKQGSQYYTLVGGRVSDNENTEQALVREVKEETGLDITEARLVYVEFHPEPYNEQYIYLCEVAPHADAAIQDTSEEAFLNRINVNVHQLQWVEKKAFSKLAFRTPQLQEAIIIGLNKGFPKEAVRV
;
A
#
# COMPACT_ATOMS: atom_id res chain seq x y z
N MET A 1 17.78 -9.62 1.99
CA MET A 1 17.32 -8.27 2.33
C MET A 1 15.94 -8.01 1.77
N GLY A 2 15.08 -7.52 2.61
CA GLY A 2 13.68 -7.34 2.23
C GLY A 2 13.42 -6.06 1.46
N LYS A 3 12.71 -6.19 0.35
CA LYS A 3 12.14 -5.06 -0.38
C LYS A 3 10.63 -5.24 -0.44
N ALA A 4 9.90 -4.15 -0.33
CA ALA A 4 8.46 -4.15 -0.49
C ALA A 4 8.06 -3.08 -1.51
N ALA A 5 7.00 -3.35 -2.26
CA ALA A 5 6.42 -2.41 -3.21
C ALA A 5 5.01 -2.06 -2.74
N ARG A 6 4.70 -0.76 -2.67
CA ARG A 6 3.42 -0.25 -2.17
C ARG A 6 2.80 0.70 -3.16
N ALA A 7 1.48 0.73 -3.21
CA ALA A 7 0.73 1.54 -4.16
C ALA A 7 -0.07 2.66 -3.47
N ILE A 8 0.06 3.86 -4.01
CA ILE A 8 -0.85 4.98 -3.72
C ILE A 8 -1.92 4.95 -4.80
N ILE A 9 -3.14 4.60 -4.43
CA ILE A 9 -4.28 4.54 -5.35
C ILE A 9 -5.34 5.47 -4.81
N VAL A 10 -5.67 6.51 -5.58
CA VAL A 10 -6.65 7.53 -5.19
C VAL A 10 -7.79 7.54 -6.19
N GLU A 11 -9.02 7.41 -5.70
CA GLU A 11 -10.23 7.51 -6.50
C GLU A 11 -11.29 8.28 -5.71
N ASN A 12 -11.97 9.21 -6.38
CA ASN A 12 -13.07 9.99 -5.77
C ASN A 12 -12.65 10.66 -4.45
N ASP A 13 -11.44 11.22 -4.42
CA ASP A 13 -10.82 11.85 -3.22
C ASP A 13 -10.62 10.91 -2.05
N LYS A 14 -10.53 9.62 -2.33
CA LYS A 14 -10.24 8.58 -1.32
C LYS A 14 -8.98 7.83 -1.66
N LEU A 15 -8.20 7.53 -0.63
CA LEU A 15 -6.98 6.73 -0.71
C LEU A 15 -7.27 5.31 -0.25
N LEU A 16 -6.80 4.33 -1.03
CA LEU A 16 -6.92 2.92 -0.64
C LEU A 16 -5.85 2.56 0.37
N VAL A 17 -6.26 2.06 1.51
CA VAL A 17 -5.36 1.62 2.58
C VAL A 17 -5.75 0.24 3.08
N MET A 18 -4.79 -0.41 3.75
CA MET A 18 -5.01 -1.66 4.45
C MET A 18 -5.05 -1.39 5.95
N HIS A 19 -6.17 -1.68 6.57
CA HIS A 19 -6.30 -1.69 8.02
C HIS A 19 -5.84 -3.04 8.55
N ARG A 20 -4.86 -3.03 9.42
CA ARG A 20 -4.27 -4.23 9.99
C ARG A 20 -4.54 -4.30 11.49
N ASN A 21 -4.92 -5.48 11.94
CA ASN A 21 -5.08 -5.77 13.37
C ASN A 21 -4.27 -7.03 13.69
N LYS A 22 -3.08 -6.81 14.24
CA LYS A 22 -2.17 -7.89 14.59
C LYS A 22 -2.13 -8.02 16.10
N GLN A 23 -2.81 -9.07 16.62
CA GLN A 23 -2.86 -9.36 18.06
C GLN A 23 -3.29 -8.14 18.90
N GLY A 24 -4.32 -7.42 18.42
CA GLY A 24 -4.83 -6.23 19.09
C GLY A 24 -4.14 -4.92 18.76
N SER A 25 -3.00 -4.97 18.11
CA SER A 25 -2.33 -3.76 17.62
C SER A 25 -2.92 -3.35 16.28
N GLN A 26 -3.52 -2.17 16.21
CA GLN A 26 -4.17 -1.67 15.00
C GLN A 26 -3.35 -0.58 14.35
N TYR A 27 -3.17 -0.69 13.04
CA TYR A 27 -2.47 0.31 12.24
C TYR A 27 -2.89 0.21 10.78
N TYR A 28 -2.52 1.23 10.01
CA TYR A 28 -2.83 1.30 8.58
C TYR A 28 -1.54 1.31 7.76
N THR A 29 -1.60 0.70 6.58
CA THR A 29 -0.52 0.74 5.59
C THR A 29 -1.11 0.96 4.21
N LEU A 30 -0.25 1.27 3.24
CA LEU A 30 -0.63 1.16 1.84
C LEU A 30 -0.78 -0.31 1.45
N VAL A 31 -1.51 -0.56 0.36
CA VAL A 31 -1.59 -1.89 -0.25
C VAL A 31 -0.28 -2.21 -0.97
N GLY A 32 0.04 -3.49 -1.09
CA GLY A 32 1.27 -3.97 -1.69
C GLY A 32 1.90 -5.05 -0.84
N GLY A 33 3.15 -5.42 -1.13
CA GLY A 33 3.81 -6.48 -0.39
C GLY A 33 5.24 -6.71 -0.81
N ARG A 34 5.78 -7.85 -0.39
CA ARG A 34 7.17 -8.22 -0.60
C ARG A 34 7.51 -8.47 -2.05
N VAL A 35 8.70 -8.03 -2.44
CA VAL A 35 9.29 -8.34 -3.73
C VAL A 35 9.94 -9.73 -3.63
N SER A 36 9.55 -10.62 -4.55
CA SER A 36 10.15 -11.97 -4.65
C SER A 36 11.47 -11.91 -5.39
N ASP A 37 12.31 -12.95 -5.19
CA ASP A 37 13.66 -12.98 -5.76
C ASP A 37 13.68 -12.90 -7.29
N ASN A 38 12.62 -13.36 -7.95
CA ASN A 38 12.55 -13.46 -9.41
C ASN A 38 11.82 -12.27 -10.06
N GLU A 39 11.54 -11.21 -9.32
CA GLU A 39 10.79 -10.07 -9.85
C GLU A 39 11.43 -8.74 -9.45
N ASN A 40 11.19 -7.71 -10.25
CA ASN A 40 11.54 -6.34 -9.87
C ASN A 40 10.41 -5.72 -9.04
N THR A 41 10.63 -4.49 -8.56
CA THR A 41 9.67 -3.82 -7.69
C THR A 41 8.32 -3.55 -8.38
N GLU A 42 8.33 -3.20 -9.67
CA GLU A 42 7.09 -2.97 -10.43
C GLU A 42 6.30 -4.25 -10.63
N GLN A 43 6.98 -5.36 -10.94
CA GLN A 43 6.33 -6.66 -11.08
C GLN A 43 5.68 -7.11 -9.76
N ALA A 44 6.40 -6.92 -8.65
CA ALA A 44 5.87 -7.21 -7.33
C ALA A 44 4.65 -6.35 -7.00
N LEU A 45 4.72 -5.06 -7.35
CA LEU A 45 3.62 -4.12 -7.14
C LEU A 45 2.35 -4.60 -7.83
N VAL A 46 2.45 -4.90 -9.12
CA VAL A 46 1.31 -5.38 -9.92
C VAL A 46 0.72 -6.67 -9.35
N ARG A 47 1.58 -7.62 -9.04
CA ARG A 47 1.17 -8.92 -8.48
C ARG A 47 0.51 -8.77 -7.11
N GLU A 48 1.18 -8.08 -6.18
CA GLU A 48 0.68 -7.93 -4.81
C GLU A 48 -0.64 -7.15 -4.77
N VAL A 49 -0.75 -6.08 -5.53
CA VAL A 49 -2.00 -5.29 -5.57
C VAL A 49 -3.13 -6.14 -6.16
N LYS A 50 -2.86 -6.92 -7.20
CA LYS A 50 -3.86 -7.85 -7.76
C LYS A 50 -4.31 -8.88 -6.73
N GLU A 51 -3.37 -9.50 -6.04
CA GLU A 51 -3.66 -10.51 -5.02
C GLU A 51 -4.46 -9.93 -3.85
N GLU A 52 -4.07 -8.75 -3.37
CA GLU A 52 -4.70 -8.14 -2.20
C GLU A 52 -6.04 -7.47 -2.51
N THR A 53 -6.19 -6.88 -3.69
CA THR A 53 -7.32 -5.98 -3.96
C THR A 53 -8.17 -6.38 -5.15
N GLY A 54 -7.65 -7.21 -6.05
CA GLY A 54 -8.28 -7.51 -7.32
C GLY A 54 -8.09 -6.44 -8.39
N LEU A 55 -7.42 -5.32 -8.06
CA LEU A 55 -7.23 -4.22 -9.00
C LEU A 55 -6.07 -4.48 -9.95
N ASP A 56 -6.23 -4.00 -11.19
CA ASP A 56 -5.21 -4.07 -12.23
C ASP A 56 -4.55 -2.71 -12.40
N ILE A 57 -3.26 -2.62 -12.09
CA ILE A 57 -2.49 -1.40 -12.27
C ILE A 57 -2.22 -1.19 -13.76
N THR A 58 -2.56 -0.02 -14.27
CA THR A 58 -2.31 0.37 -15.67
C THR A 58 -1.11 1.29 -15.80
N GLU A 59 -0.84 2.10 -14.79
CA GLU A 59 0.34 2.98 -14.76
C GLU A 59 0.89 3.04 -13.34
N ALA A 60 2.20 3.11 -13.22
CA ALA A 60 2.87 3.25 -11.94
C ALA A 60 4.10 4.15 -12.08
N ARG A 61 4.25 5.08 -11.15
CA ARG A 61 5.42 5.97 -11.10
C ARG A 61 5.98 5.98 -9.70
N LEU A 62 7.26 5.67 -9.56
CA LEU A 62 7.94 5.70 -8.26
C LEU A 62 7.99 7.14 -7.74
N VAL A 63 7.46 7.37 -6.55
CA VAL A 63 7.40 8.70 -5.94
C VAL A 63 8.18 8.79 -4.64
N TYR A 64 8.21 7.73 -3.85
CA TYR A 64 8.94 7.71 -2.57
C TYR A 64 9.72 6.42 -2.39
N VAL A 65 10.87 6.53 -1.74
CA VAL A 65 11.64 5.38 -1.25
C VAL A 65 11.85 5.58 0.24
N GLU A 66 11.59 4.53 1.00
CA GLU A 66 11.71 4.56 2.45
C GLU A 66 12.60 3.40 2.91
N PHE A 67 13.53 3.68 3.81
CA PHE A 67 14.41 2.67 4.37
C PHE A 67 14.01 2.39 5.81
N HIS A 68 13.91 1.11 6.14
CA HIS A 68 13.52 0.64 7.47
C HIS A 68 14.57 -0.28 8.05
N PRO A 69 14.65 -0.38 9.40
CA PRO A 69 15.37 -1.49 10.00
C PRO A 69 14.68 -2.83 9.65
N GLU A 70 15.37 -3.93 9.89
CA GLU A 70 14.81 -5.27 9.69
C GLU A 70 13.38 -5.38 10.24
N PRO A 71 12.48 -6.16 9.62
CA PRO A 71 12.71 -7.03 8.46
C PRO A 71 12.50 -6.38 7.09
N TYR A 72 12.02 -5.16 7.02
CA TYR A 72 11.70 -4.46 5.77
C TYR A 72 12.71 -3.36 5.52
N ASN A 73 13.83 -3.67 4.89
CA ASN A 73 14.91 -2.71 4.69
C ASN A 73 14.55 -1.58 3.73
N GLU A 74 13.79 -1.88 2.68
CA GLU A 74 13.45 -0.88 1.66
C GLU A 74 11.99 -0.98 1.26
N GLN A 75 11.33 0.17 1.15
CA GLN A 75 9.99 0.24 0.57
C GLN A 75 9.99 1.20 -0.62
N TYR A 76 9.40 0.74 -1.71
CA TYR A 76 9.24 1.49 -2.96
C TYR A 76 7.77 1.82 -3.12
N ILE A 77 7.47 3.10 -3.11
CA ILE A 77 6.10 3.60 -3.11
C ILE A 77 5.80 4.25 -4.46
N TYR A 78 4.79 3.70 -5.14
CA TYR A 78 4.38 4.10 -6.48
C TYR A 78 3.04 4.80 -6.45
N LEU A 79 2.94 5.91 -7.20
CA LEU A 79 1.63 6.50 -7.53
C LEU A 79 1.07 5.71 -8.70
N CYS A 80 -0.12 5.14 -8.53
CA CYS A 80 -0.68 4.19 -9.49
C CYS A 80 -2.02 4.64 -10.05
N GLU A 81 -2.26 4.30 -11.31
CA GLU A 81 -3.58 4.29 -11.91
C GLU A 81 -4.02 2.85 -12.10
N VAL A 82 -5.31 2.61 -11.99
CA VAL A 82 -5.91 1.27 -12.12
C VAL A 82 -6.98 1.27 -13.18
N ALA A 83 -7.20 0.09 -13.79
CA ALA A 83 -8.29 -0.10 -14.76
C ALA A 83 -9.65 0.06 -14.07
N PRO A 84 -10.70 0.41 -14.83
CA PRO A 84 -12.07 0.43 -14.29
C PRO A 84 -12.39 -0.91 -13.61
N HIS A 85 -13.03 -0.85 -12.44
CA HIS A 85 -13.21 -2.02 -11.60
C HIS A 85 -14.48 -1.93 -10.76
N ALA A 86 -14.89 -3.07 -10.22
CA ALA A 86 -15.84 -3.13 -9.11
C ALA A 86 -15.09 -2.78 -7.80
N ASP A 87 -15.74 -2.93 -6.66
CA ASP A 87 -15.11 -2.64 -5.38
C ASP A 87 -13.89 -3.53 -5.15
N ALA A 88 -12.85 -2.94 -4.60
CA ALA A 88 -11.65 -3.68 -4.21
C ALA A 88 -11.97 -4.65 -3.07
N ALA A 89 -11.39 -5.85 -3.13
CA ALA A 89 -11.60 -6.89 -2.12
C ALA A 89 -10.36 -7.78 -2.02
N ILE A 90 -10.06 -8.23 -0.80
CA ILE A 90 -8.98 -9.18 -0.57
C ILE A 90 -9.30 -10.49 -1.30
N GLN A 91 -8.37 -10.96 -2.14
CA GLN A 91 -8.55 -12.18 -2.92
C GLN A 91 -8.39 -13.43 -2.03
N ASP A 92 -9.20 -14.45 -2.28
CA ASP A 92 -9.23 -15.69 -1.47
C ASP A 92 -7.90 -16.42 -1.42
N THR A 93 -7.07 -16.26 -2.46
CA THR A 93 -5.78 -16.94 -2.56
C THR A 93 -4.64 -16.16 -1.91
N SER A 94 -4.90 -14.96 -1.39
CA SER A 94 -3.85 -14.12 -0.77
C SER A 94 -3.45 -14.64 0.61
N GLU A 95 -2.25 -14.28 1.04
CA GLU A 95 -1.78 -14.53 2.39
C GLU A 95 -2.69 -13.82 3.41
N GLU A 96 -3.11 -12.60 3.10
CA GLU A 96 -3.99 -11.80 3.94
C GLU A 96 -5.33 -12.49 4.17
N ALA A 97 -5.92 -13.08 3.13
CA ALA A 97 -7.17 -13.83 3.26
C ALA A 97 -7.00 -15.05 4.14
N PHE A 98 -5.88 -15.77 4.02
CA PHE A 98 -5.57 -16.90 4.88
C PHE A 98 -5.44 -16.47 6.34
N LEU A 99 -4.70 -15.40 6.62
CA LEU A 99 -4.51 -14.87 7.97
C LEU A 99 -5.84 -14.38 8.57
N ASN A 100 -6.72 -13.81 7.75
CA ASN A 100 -8.07 -13.41 8.21
C ASN A 100 -8.89 -14.61 8.64
N ARG A 101 -8.84 -15.71 7.87
CA ARG A 101 -9.59 -16.95 8.19
C ARG A 101 -9.17 -17.54 9.52
N ILE A 102 -7.90 -17.50 9.86
CA ILE A 102 -7.40 -18.02 11.14
C ILE A 102 -7.40 -16.99 12.26
N ASN A 103 -7.79 -15.76 11.96
CA ASN A 103 -7.94 -14.66 12.92
C ASN A 103 -6.66 -14.32 13.70
N VAL A 104 -5.49 -14.51 13.10
CA VAL A 104 -4.19 -14.21 13.71
C VAL A 104 -3.73 -12.79 13.39
N ASN A 105 -3.97 -12.36 12.16
CA ASN A 105 -3.55 -11.04 11.66
C ASN A 105 -4.61 -10.58 10.66
N VAL A 106 -5.60 -9.84 11.17
CA VAL A 106 -6.78 -9.45 10.38
C VAL A 106 -6.45 -8.23 9.51
N HIS A 107 -6.78 -8.33 8.23
CA HIS A 107 -6.56 -7.30 7.22
C HIS A 107 -7.88 -6.88 6.59
N GLN A 108 -8.11 -5.59 6.48
CA GLN A 108 -9.30 -5.04 5.83
C GLN A 108 -8.93 -3.90 4.91
N LEU A 109 -9.40 -3.97 3.66
CA LEU A 109 -9.26 -2.86 2.71
C LEU A 109 -10.25 -1.76 3.08
N GLN A 110 -9.77 -0.51 3.00
CA GLN A 110 -10.61 0.66 3.22
C GLN A 110 -10.25 1.77 2.24
N TRP A 111 -11.27 2.42 1.71
CA TRP A 111 -11.13 3.68 1.01
C TRP A 111 -11.31 4.80 2.04
N VAL A 112 -10.27 5.59 2.26
CA VAL A 112 -10.26 6.64 3.29
C VAL A 112 -10.23 8.00 2.63
N GLU A 113 -11.13 8.89 3.05
CA GLU A 113 -11.13 10.26 2.55
C GLU A 113 -9.81 10.96 2.87
N LYS A 114 -9.33 11.78 1.95
CA LYS A 114 -8.09 12.54 2.14
C LYS A 114 -8.05 13.28 3.48
N LYS A 115 -9.18 13.86 3.88
CA LYS A 115 -9.31 14.62 5.14
C LYS A 115 -9.10 13.75 6.37
N ALA A 116 -9.49 12.49 6.30
CA ALA A 116 -9.41 11.57 7.43
C ALA A 116 -8.05 10.89 7.53
N PHE A 117 -7.29 10.84 6.44
CA PHE A 117 -6.03 10.10 6.38
C PHE A 117 -5.01 10.59 7.42
N SER A 118 -4.94 11.88 7.68
CA SER A 118 -4.00 12.46 8.66
C SER A 118 -4.27 12.00 10.10
N LYS A 119 -5.47 11.49 10.36
CA LYS A 119 -5.89 11.05 11.71
C LYS A 119 -5.66 9.57 11.95
N LEU A 120 -5.24 8.82 10.93
CA LEU A 120 -5.01 7.39 11.06
C LEU A 120 -3.68 7.07 11.70
N ALA A 121 -3.63 5.95 12.43
CA ALA A 121 -2.38 5.37 12.93
C ALA A 121 -1.67 4.67 11.78
N PHE A 122 -1.07 5.45 10.90
CA PHE A 122 -0.43 4.96 9.69
C PHE A 122 1.06 4.67 9.92
N ARG A 123 1.54 3.59 9.37
CA ARG A 123 2.97 3.23 9.38
C ARG A 123 3.57 3.48 8.00
N THR A 124 4.54 4.33 7.91
CA THR A 124 5.20 5.11 8.96
C THR A 124 4.67 6.55 9.00
N PRO A 125 4.86 7.30 10.12
CA PRO A 125 4.47 8.71 10.18
C PRO A 125 5.14 9.57 9.11
N GLN A 126 6.40 9.29 8.78
CA GLN A 126 7.15 10.03 7.77
C GLN A 126 6.54 9.85 6.38
N LEU A 127 6.16 8.61 6.04
CA LEU A 127 5.50 8.31 4.78
C LEU A 127 4.11 8.95 4.75
N GLN A 128 3.37 8.89 5.85
CA GLN A 128 2.05 9.51 5.96
C GLN A 128 2.12 11.01 5.65
N GLU A 129 3.08 11.71 6.24
CA GLU A 129 3.26 13.15 6.00
C GLU A 129 3.58 13.43 4.53
N ALA A 130 4.47 12.63 3.92
CA ALA A 130 4.82 12.78 2.51
C ALA A 130 3.58 12.57 1.61
N ILE A 131 2.76 11.56 1.91
CA ILE A 131 1.51 11.30 1.17
C ILE A 131 0.53 12.47 1.32
N ILE A 132 0.37 13.01 2.52
CA ILE A 132 -0.52 14.16 2.75
C ILE A 132 -0.08 15.35 1.89
N ILE A 133 1.20 15.66 1.88
CA ILE A 133 1.74 16.73 1.04
C ILE A 133 1.48 16.43 -0.44
N GLY A 134 1.71 15.21 -0.88
CA GLY A 134 1.45 14.79 -2.26
C GLY A 134 -0.02 14.91 -2.65
N LEU A 135 -0.93 14.53 -1.77
CA LEU A 135 -2.38 14.64 -2.02
C LEU A 135 -2.82 16.10 -2.15
N ASN A 136 -2.18 17.02 -1.43
CA ASN A 136 -2.57 18.44 -1.41
C ASN A 136 -1.86 19.27 -2.49
N LYS A 137 -0.60 18.95 -2.80
CA LYS A 137 0.26 19.77 -3.65
C LYS A 137 0.79 19.06 -4.90
N GLY A 138 0.46 17.78 -5.05
CA GLY A 138 1.00 16.95 -6.12
C GLY A 138 2.20 16.12 -5.66
N PHE A 139 2.34 14.94 -6.25
CA PHE A 139 3.42 14.03 -5.94
C PHE A 139 4.68 14.39 -6.71
N PRO A 140 5.88 14.08 -6.18
CA PRO A 140 7.11 14.43 -6.88
C PRO A 140 7.21 13.71 -8.23
N LYS A 141 7.85 14.39 -9.20
CA LYS A 141 8.08 13.82 -10.53
C LYS A 141 9.19 12.79 -10.51
N GLU A 142 10.16 12.98 -9.63
CA GLU A 142 11.26 12.03 -9.41
C GLU A 142 11.19 11.52 -7.98
N ALA A 143 11.59 10.26 -7.78
CA ALA A 143 11.51 9.61 -6.49
C ALA A 143 12.31 10.36 -5.41
N VAL A 144 11.70 10.50 -4.24
CA VAL A 144 12.27 11.18 -3.09
C VAL A 144 12.36 10.20 -1.92
N ARG A 145 13.47 10.24 -1.21
CA ARG A 145 13.63 9.47 0.01
C ARG A 145 12.86 10.15 1.16
N VAL A 146 12.07 9.38 1.85
CA VAL A 146 11.32 9.86 3.01
C VAL A 146 11.81 9.23 4.31
#